data_c530242f9bda0d445f69a15355f35103
#
_entry.id   c530242f9bda0d445f69a15355f35103
#
_cell.length_a   1.000
_cell.length_b   1.000
_cell.length_c   1.000
_cell.angle_alpha   90.00
_cell.angle_beta   90.00
_cell.angle_gamma   90.00
#
_symmetry.space_group_name_H-M   'P 1'
#
loop_
_entity.id
_entity.type
_entity.pdbx_description
1 polymer ?
#
loop_
_entity_poly.entity_id
_entity_poly.type
_entity_poly.pdbx_seq_one_letter_code
_entity_poly.pdbx_strand_id
1 'polypeptide(L)'
;MNKEVTKMSLVPYVIEQTNRGERSYDIFSRLLEDRIIFLGEEVNDATASLIVSQLLFLEAKDPDKDIQLYINSPGGSVTAGMAIYDTMQYIKCDVSTICVGLAASMGAFLLSSGAKGKRIALPNAEIMIHQPSAGTQGKVTDMESDVEHFLKIKQRLNKIMAENTGKTPEQIKTDSERDNWMIAEEAREYGLVDKVIYKR
;
A
#
# COMPACT_ATOMS: atom_id res chain seq x y z
N MET A 1 31.89 -0.72 -17.77
CA MET A 1 31.23 -1.44 -16.65
C MET A 1 31.11 -0.46 -15.49
N ASN A 2 30.03 0.36 -15.50
CA ASN A 2 29.76 1.30 -14.40
C ASN A 2 29.17 0.50 -13.23
N LYS A 3 29.89 0.41 -12.13
CA LYS A 3 29.32 -0.03 -10.86
C LYS A 3 28.41 1.09 -10.36
N GLU A 4 27.08 0.89 -10.47
CA GLU A 4 26.15 1.68 -9.67
C GLU A 4 26.48 1.44 -8.19
N VAL A 5 27.03 2.43 -7.56
CA VAL A 5 27.16 2.47 -6.11
C VAL A 5 25.76 2.72 -5.57
N THR A 6 25.08 1.66 -5.15
CA THR A 6 23.83 1.75 -4.43
C THR A 6 24.09 2.61 -3.20
N LYS A 7 23.60 3.85 -3.21
CA LYS A 7 23.64 4.75 -2.05
C LYS A 7 22.74 4.11 -0.98
N MET A 8 23.32 3.36 -0.08
CA MET A 8 22.62 2.95 1.13
C MET A 8 22.32 4.23 1.93
N SER A 9 21.05 4.58 2.04
CA SER A 9 20.61 5.62 2.95
C SER A 9 20.97 5.20 4.37
N LEU A 10 21.71 6.07 5.07
CA LEU A 10 22.03 5.86 6.49
C LEU A 10 20.71 5.88 7.28
N VAL A 11 20.31 4.73 7.80
CA VAL A 11 19.17 4.63 8.70
C VAL A 11 19.61 5.14 10.08
N PRO A 12 19.00 6.21 10.61
CA PRO A 12 19.38 6.75 11.90
C PRO A 12 18.99 5.80 13.04
N TYR A 13 19.84 5.79 14.08
CA TYR A 13 19.57 5.06 15.32
C TYR A 13 19.09 6.02 16.40
N VAL A 14 18.14 5.54 17.21
CA VAL A 14 17.64 6.21 18.41
C VAL A 14 17.97 5.37 19.64
N ILE A 15 18.36 6.04 20.73
CA ILE A 15 18.67 5.41 22.01
C ILE A 15 17.55 5.77 22.98
N GLU A 16 16.88 4.77 23.54
CA GLU A 16 15.88 4.94 24.59
C GLU A 16 16.43 4.47 25.92
N GLN A 17 16.26 5.30 26.96
CA GLN A 17 16.53 4.90 28.33
C GLN A 17 15.29 4.23 28.91
N THR A 18 15.44 2.99 29.34
CA THR A 18 14.39 2.23 30.00
C THR A 18 14.82 1.89 31.43
N ASN A 19 13.87 1.47 32.27
CA ASN A 19 14.15 0.99 33.62
C ASN A 19 15.11 -0.22 33.65
N ARG A 20 15.41 -0.84 32.49
CA ARG A 20 16.30 -2.01 32.33
C ARG A 20 17.62 -1.65 31.63
N GLY A 21 17.92 -0.35 31.43
CA GLY A 21 19.10 0.16 30.74
C GLY A 21 18.77 0.79 29.37
N GLU A 22 19.81 1.14 28.65
CA GLU A 22 19.72 1.73 27.31
C GLU A 22 19.42 0.67 26.26
N ARG A 23 18.52 1.00 25.31
CA ARG A 23 18.24 0.21 24.12
C ARG A 23 18.43 1.06 22.88
N SER A 24 19.17 0.54 21.91
CA SER A 24 19.36 1.15 20.61
C SER A 24 18.43 0.49 19.57
N TYR A 25 17.71 1.31 18.82
CA TYR A 25 16.87 0.89 17.72
C TYR A 25 17.24 1.68 16.45
N ASP A 26 17.17 1.08 15.28
CA ASP A 26 16.99 1.86 14.08
C ASP A 26 15.60 2.51 14.07
N ILE A 27 15.44 3.60 13.29
CA ILE A 27 14.20 4.38 13.33
C ILE A 27 12.96 3.56 12.92
N PHE A 28 13.07 2.63 11.96
CA PHE A 28 11.95 1.81 11.53
C PHE A 28 11.56 0.78 12.58
N SER A 29 12.53 0.13 13.21
CA SER A 29 12.30 -0.78 14.34
C SER A 29 11.64 -0.05 15.52
N ARG A 30 12.05 1.21 15.78
CA ARG A 30 11.43 2.02 16.83
C ARG A 30 9.97 2.37 16.51
N LEU A 31 9.69 2.77 15.26
CA LEU A 31 8.32 3.07 14.81
C LEU A 31 7.43 1.81 14.80
N LEU A 32 8.00 0.64 14.50
CA LEU A 32 7.29 -0.64 14.57
C LEU A 32 6.80 -0.96 15.98
N GLU A 33 7.54 -0.57 17.04
CA GLU A 33 7.05 -0.69 18.43
C GLU A 33 5.76 0.11 18.66
N ASP A 34 5.61 1.26 17.97
CA ASP A 34 4.40 2.08 17.97
C ASP A 34 3.35 1.63 16.92
N ARG A 35 3.55 0.43 16.36
CA ARG A 35 2.67 -0.21 15.37
C ARG A 35 2.59 0.56 14.04
N ILE A 36 3.66 1.25 13.67
CA ILE A 36 3.77 2.03 12.44
C ILE A 36 4.65 1.27 11.44
N ILE A 37 4.10 1.04 10.25
CA ILE A 37 4.76 0.43 9.10
C ILE A 37 4.84 1.47 7.97
N PHE A 38 5.94 1.45 7.19
CA PHE A 38 6.11 2.31 6.03
C PHE A 38 6.19 1.50 4.73
N LEU A 39 5.35 1.86 3.76
CA LEU A 39 5.52 1.57 2.35
C LEU A 39 6.01 2.85 1.67
N GLY A 40 7.34 3.08 1.68
CA GLY A 40 7.99 4.30 1.21
C GLY A 40 8.66 4.17 -0.16
N GLU A 41 8.38 3.09 -0.90
CA GLU A 41 9.04 2.78 -2.18
C GLU A 41 8.11 1.99 -3.11
N GLU A 42 8.64 1.50 -4.21
CA GLU A 42 7.92 0.65 -5.15
C GLU A 42 7.47 -0.67 -4.51
N VAL A 43 6.25 -1.11 -4.83
CA VAL A 43 5.71 -2.41 -4.42
C VAL A 43 6.37 -3.52 -5.23
N ASN A 44 7.18 -4.34 -4.57
CA ASN A 44 7.87 -5.50 -5.14
C ASN A 44 7.89 -6.66 -4.13
N ASP A 45 8.46 -7.80 -4.50
CA ASP A 45 8.45 -9.00 -3.65
C ASP A 45 9.20 -8.78 -2.32
N ALA A 46 10.27 -7.98 -2.33
CA ALA A 46 11.04 -7.71 -1.11
C ALA A 46 10.26 -6.81 -0.15
N THR A 47 9.69 -5.69 -0.66
CA THR A 47 8.86 -4.77 0.15
C THR A 47 7.60 -5.45 0.65
N ALA A 48 6.96 -6.29 -0.16
CA ALA A 48 5.79 -7.05 0.24
C ALA A 48 6.12 -8.05 1.35
N SER A 49 7.21 -8.83 1.22
CA SER A 49 7.64 -9.78 2.23
C SER A 49 7.93 -9.09 3.58
N LEU A 50 8.55 -7.91 3.54
CA LEU A 50 8.83 -7.13 4.74
C LEU A 50 7.53 -6.64 5.42
N ILE A 51 6.60 -6.04 4.67
CA ILE A 51 5.33 -5.53 5.21
C ILE A 51 4.48 -6.67 5.75
N VAL A 52 4.34 -7.77 5.02
CA VAL A 52 3.62 -8.97 5.46
C VAL A 52 4.19 -9.48 6.80
N SER A 53 5.52 -9.59 6.91
CA SER A 53 6.17 -10.03 8.15
C SER A 53 5.90 -9.09 9.32
N GLN A 54 5.91 -7.77 9.08
CA GLN A 54 5.60 -6.76 10.10
C GLN A 54 4.14 -6.80 10.52
N LEU A 55 3.19 -6.99 9.60
CA LEU A 55 1.76 -7.14 9.90
C LEU A 55 1.52 -8.36 10.80
N LEU A 56 2.06 -9.52 10.44
CA LEU A 56 1.94 -10.75 11.22
C LEU A 56 2.61 -10.64 12.60
N PHE A 57 3.78 -10.00 12.67
CA PHE A 57 4.46 -9.75 13.94
C PHE A 57 3.63 -8.87 14.88
N LEU A 58 3.03 -7.79 14.36
CA LEU A 58 2.22 -6.87 15.15
C LEU A 58 0.90 -7.50 15.58
N GLU A 59 0.27 -8.33 14.74
CA GLU A 59 -0.90 -9.11 15.14
C GLU A 59 -0.57 -10.07 16.30
N ALA A 60 0.52 -10.83 16.18
CA ALA A 60 0.94 -11.76 17.23
C ALA A 60 1.26 -11.06 18.54
N LYS A 61 1.72 -9.80 18.49
CA LYS A 61 2.05 -9.00 19.68
C LYS A 61 0.80 -8.47 20.41
N ASP A 62 -0.19 -7.99 19.65
CA ASP A 62 -1.45 -7.48 20.20
C ASP A 62 -2.52 -7.43 19.09
N PRO A 63 -3.44 -8.40 19.03
CA PRO A 63 -4.44 -8.47 17.96
C PRO A 63 -5.57 -7.43 18.06
N ASP A 64 -5.71 -6.75 19.20
CA ASP A 64 -6.81 -5.83 19.46
C ASP A 64 -6.47 -4.36 19.14
N LYS A 65 -5.20 -4.09 18.81
CA LYS A 65 -4.75 -2.73 18.47
C LYS A 65 -4.55 -2.53 16.98
N ASP A 66 -4.94 -1.37 16.52
CA ASP A 66 -4.75 -0.95 15.13
C ASP A 66 -3.27 -0.95 14.71
N ILE A 67 -3.04 -1.21 13.43
CA ILE A 67 -1.75 -1.03 12.76
C ILE A 67 -1.86 0.18 11.84
N GLN A 68 -0.84 1.02 11.78
CA GLN A 68 -0.78 2.19 10.91
C GLN A 68 0.18 1.93 9.75
N LEU A 69 -0.36 1.82 8.54
CA LEU A 69 0.41 1.68 7.30
C LEU A 69 0.52 3.03 6.59
N TYR A 70 1.69 3.66 6.69
CA TYR A 70 2.02 4.88 5.96
C TYR A 70 2.46 4.55 4.55
N ILE A 71 1.88 5.23 3.55
CA ILE A 71 2.08 4.97 2.13
C ILE A 71 2.61 6.22 1.44
N ASN A 72 3.80 6.07 0.83
CA ASN A 72 4.40 7.00 -0.12
C ASN A 72 5.01 6.17 -1.26
N SER A 73 4.18 5.71 -2.18
CA SER A 73 4.56 4.70 -3.17
C SER A 73 3.99 4.99 -4.55
N PRO A 74 4.80 4.83 -5.60
CA PRO A 74 4.33 4.91 -6.99
C PRO A 74 3.52 3.68 -7.42
N GLY A 75 3.36 2.67 -6.56
CA GLY A 75 2.79 1.38 -6.89
C GLY A 75 3.85 0.36 -7.29
N GLY A 76 3.52 -0.57 -8.17
CA GLY A 76 4.43 -1.63 -8.63
C GLY A 76 3.73 -2.96 -8.87
N SER A 77 4.37 -4.07 -8.50
CA SER A 77 3.90 -5.43 -8.74
C SER A 77 2.51 -5.69 -8.14
N VAL A 78 1.57 -6.10 -8.99
CA VAL A 78 0.21 -6.46 -8.55
C VAL A 78 0.23 -7.66 -7.62
N THR A 79 1.01 -8.70 -7.95
CA THR A 79 1.10 -9.93 -7.14
C THR A 79 1.65 -9.62 -5.74
N ALA A 80 2.73 -8.82 -5.67
CA ALA A 80 3.31 -8.38 -4.40
C ALA A 80 2.32 -7.53 -3.59
N GLY A 81 1.61 -6.61 -4.23
CA GLY A 81 0.57 -5.80 -3.58
C GLY A 81 -0.61 -6.62 -3.10
N MET A 82 -1.03 -7.66 -3.83
CA MET A 82 -2.08 -8.57 -3.37
C MET A 82 -1.66 -9.37 -2.14
N ALA A 83 -0.38 -9.74 -2.00
CA ALA A 83 0.10 -10.39 -0.77
C ALA A 83 -0.02 -9.47 0.45
N ILE A 84 0.26 -8.17 0.30
CA ILE A 84 0.04 -7.18 1.36
C ILE A 84 -1.47 -7.05 1.66
N TYR A 85 -2.28 -6.86 0.61
CA TYR A 85 -3.73 -6.73 0.73
C TYR A 85 -4.36 -7.91 1.46
N ASP A 86 -4.10 -9.13 1.00
CA ASP A 86 -4.67 -10.33 1.60
C ASP A 86 -4.26 -10.46 3.08
N THR A 87 -3.01 -10.10 3.42
CA THR A 87 -2.55 -10.10 4.82
C THR A 87 -3.27 -9.04 5.64
N MET A 88 -3.47 -7.82 5.11
CA MET A 88 -4.24 -6.77 5.79
C MET A 88 -5.68 -7.22 6.10
N GLN A 89 -6.30 -8.01 5.20
CA GLN A 89 -7.66 -8.53 5.41
C GLN A 89 -7.70 -9.79 6.27
N TYR A 90 -6.60 -10.56 6.34
CA TYR A 90 -6.52 -11.82 7.06
C TYR A 90 -6.30 -11.64 8.56
N ILE A 91 -5.48 -10.67 8.96
CA ILE A 91 -5.17 -10.40 10.37
C ILE A 91 -6.38 -9.81 11.12
N LYS A 92 -6.39 -9.98 12.44
CA LYS A 92 -7.49 -9.47 13.29
C LYS A 92 -7.42 -7.97 13.53
N CYS A 93 -6.21 -7.40 13.49
CA CYS A 93 -6.01 -5.97 13.68
C CYS A 93 -6.64 -5.17 12.55
N ASP A 94 -7.31 -4.06 12.84
CA ASP A 94 -7.61 -3.08 11.83
C ASP A 94 -6.32 -2.43 11.31
N VAL A 95 -6.19 -2.33 9.99
CA VAL A 95 -5.08 -1.62 9.37
C VAL A 95 -5.57 -0.25 8.91
N SER A 96 -5.13 0.80 9.61
CA SER A 96 -5.31 2.18 9.17
C SER A 96 -4.28 2.51 8.10
N THR A 97 -4.71 3.05 6.97
CA THR A 97 -3.83 3.47 5.87
C THR A 97 -3.71 4.98 5.79
N ILE A 98 -2.49 5.51 5.65
CA ILE A 98 -2.22 6.94 5.65
C ILE A 98 -1.36 7.31 4.44
N CYS A 99 -1.92 8.06 3.50
CA CYS A 99 -1.14 8.59 2.36
C CYS A 99 -0.32 9.81 2.78
N VAL A 100 1.00 9.74 2.55
CA VAL A 100 1.97 10.83 2.77
C VAL A 100 2.71 11.06 1.47
N GLY A 101 2.47 12.18 0.80
CA GLY A 101 3.07 12.51 -0.50
C GLY A 101 2.33 11.83 -1.65
N LEU A 102 2.59 10.57 -1.94
CA LEU A 102 2.06 9.88 -3.11
C LEU A 102 1.49 8.49 -2.78
N ALA A 103 0.32 8.18 -3.29
CA ALA A 103 -0.18 6.81 -3.42
C ALA A 103 -0.70 6.59 -4.84
N ALA A 104 0.10 5.95 -5.69
CA ALA A 104 -0.27 5.72 -7.09
C ALA A 104 -0.42 4.23 -7.40
N SER A 105 -1.30 3.88 -8.35
CA SER A 105 -1.46 2.52 -8.86
C SER A 105 -1.71 1.52 -7.72
N MET A 106 -0.83 0.52 -7.54
CA MET A 106 -0.93 -0.44 -6.45
C MET A 106 -0.85 0.22 -5.06
N GLY A 107 -0.19 1.38 -4.93
CA GLY A 107 -0.19 2.18 -3.71
C GLY A 107 -1.57 2.76 -3.39
N ALA A 108 -2.30 3.26 -4.38
CA ALA A 108 -3.68 3.74 -4.23
C ALA A 108 -4.65 2.59 -3.90
N PHE A 109 -4.42 1.42 -4.52
CA PHE A 109 -5.18 0.21 -4.20
C PHE A 109 -5.03 -0.17 -2.72
N LEU A 110 -3.80 -0.23 -2.21
CA LEU A 110 -3.52 -0.54 -0.80
C LEU A 110 -4.05 0.54 0.14
N LEU A 111 -3.96 1.83 -0.24
CA LEU A 111 -4.53 2.93 0.52
C LEU A 111 -6.03 2.77 0.69
N SER A 112 -6.76 2.48 -0.38
CA SER A 112 -8.20 2.27 -0.36
C SER A 112 -8.64 1.01 0.40
N SER A 113 -7.70 0.09 0.66
CA SER A 113 -7.95 -1.21 1.28
C SER A 113 -7.79 -1.23 2.79
N GLY A 114 -7.50 -0.09 3.42
CA GLY A 114 -7.48 0.06 4.86
C GLY A 114 -8.87 -0.13 5.49
N ALA A 115 -8.91 -0.31 6.79
CA ALA A 115 -10.15 -0.47 7.55
C ALA A 115 -11.06 0.74 7.35
N LYS A 116 -12.35 0.49 7.13
CA LYS A 116 -13.35 1.53 6.84
C LYS A 116 -13.41 2.57 7.98
N GLY A 117 -13.36 3.85 7.62
CA GLY A 117 -13.28 4.98 8.55
C GLY A 117 -11.86 5.30 9.03
N LYS A 118 -10.85 4.48 8.66
CA LYS A 118 -9.44 4.60 9.07
C LYS A 118 -8.48 4.82 7.88
N ARG A 119 -9.01 5.14 6.68
CA ARG A 119 -8.23 5.46 5.48
C ARG A 119 -8.05 6.98 5.43
N ILE A 120 -6.80 7.43 5.37
CA ILE A 120 -6.44 8.83 5.62
C ILE A 120 -5.52 9.33 4.51
N ALA A 121 -5.67 10.60 4.12
CA ALA A 121 -4.67 11.31 3.34
C ALA A 121 -4.21 12.58 4.08
N LEU A 122 -2.95 12.95 3.93
CA LEU A 122 -2.48 14.27 4.31
C LEU A 122 -2.86 15.29 3.24
N PRO A 123 -2.98 16.60 3.57
CA PRO A 123 -3.65 17.59 2.69
C PRO A 123 -3.01 17.77 1.31
N ASN A 124 -1.70 17.55 1.20
CA ASN A 124 -0.95 17.72 -0.05
C ASN A 124 -0.59 16.37 -0.69
N ALA A 125 -1.24 15.29 -0.26
CA ALA A 125 -1.04 13.99 -0.88
C ALA A 125 -1.72 13.91 -2.25
N GLU A 126 -1.06 13.24 -3.18
CA GLU A 126 -1.59 12.92 -4.50
C GLU A 126 -1.92 11.43 -4.58
N ILE A 127 -3.08 11.12 -5.13
CA ILE A 127 -3.55 9.76 -5.29
C ILE A 127 -3.83 9.51 -6.77
N MET A 128 -3.36 8.39 -7.32
CA MET A 128 -3.61 8.07 -8.72
C MET A 128 -4.08 6.63 -8.87
N ILE A 129 -5.18 6.47 -9.59
CA ILE A 129 -5.68 5.16 -9.99
C ILE A 129 -5.57 4.99 -11.51
N HIS A 130 -5.20 3.79 -11.93
CA HIS A 130 -5.23 3.36 -13.33
C HIS A 130 -5.34 1.85 -13.42
N GLN A 131 -5.64 1.34 -14.62
CA GLN A 131 -5.67 -0.09 -14.88
C GLN A 131 -4.26 -0.70 -14.79
N PRO A 132 -4.13 -2.01 -14.44
CA PRO A 132 -2.85 -2.67 -14.45
C PRO A 132 -2.26 -2.70 -15.87
N SER A 133 -0.96 -2.43 -15.98
CA SER A 133 -0.20 -2.65 -17.20
C SER A 133 0.43 -4.04 -17.18
N ALA A 134 0.39 -4.71 -18.32
CA ALA A 134 0.99 -6.03 -18.48
C ALA A 134 1.53 -6.18 -19.91
N GLY A 135 2.45 -7.10 -20.09
CA GLY A 135 2.98 -7.48 -21.41
C GLY A 135 3.23 -8.98 -21.44
N THR A 136 3.14 -9.56 -22.64
CA THR A 136 3.44 -10.98 -22.85
C THR A 136 4.21 -11.17 -24.17
N GLN A 137 5.00 -12.22 -24.24
CA GLN A 137 5.80 -12.57 -25.39
C GLN A 137 5.94 -14.10 -25.44
N GLY A 138 5.79 -14.68 -26.61
CA GLY A 138 5.94 -16.13 -26.78
C GLY A 138 5.10 -16.69 -27.91
N LYS A 139 4.66 -17.94 -27.76
CA LYS A 139 3.74 -18.58 -28.70
C LYS A 139 2.35 -17.95 -28.59
N VAL A 140 1.61 -17.93 -29.70
CA VAL A 140 0.27 -17.30 -29.75
C VAL A 140 -0.65 -17.86 -28.66
N THR A 141 -0.74 -19.17 -28.50
CA THR A 141 -1.59 -19.81 -27.48
C THR A 141 -1.18 -19.44 -26.05
N ASP A 142 0.14 -19.30 -25.78
CA ASP A 142 0.62 -18.88 -24.46
C ASP A 142 0.22 -17.41 -24.21
N MET A 143 0.37 -16.55 -25.24
CA MET A 143 -0.04 -15.14 -25.17
C MET A 143 -1.55 -14.97 -24.92
N GLU A 144 -2.40 -15.78 -25.56
CA GLU A 144 -3.85 -15.80 -25.33
C GLU A 144 -4.15 -16.15 -23.87
N SER A 145 -3.51 -17.18 -23.32
CA SER A 145 -3.64 -17.58 -21.92
C SER A 145 -3.21 -16.47 -20.95
N ASP A 146 -2.09 -15.80 -21.24
CA ASP A 146 -1.61 -14.67 -20.43
C ASP A 146 -2.60 -13.51 -20.44
N VAL A 147 -3.14 -13.17 -21.62
CA VAL A 147 -4.14 -12.09 -21.73
C VAL A 147 -5.40 -12.43 -20.92
N GLU A 148 -5.90 -13.66 -20.99
CA GLU A 148 -7.02 -14.08 -20.14
C GLU A 148 -6.71 -13.93 -18.65
N HIS A 149 -5.50 -14.31 -18.23
CA HIS A 149 -5.05 -14.15 -16.86
C HIS A 149 -5.03 -12.69 -16.44
N PHE A 150 -4.46 -11.78 -17.25
CA PHE A 150 -4.43 -10.35 -16.98
C PHE A 150 -5.83 -9.73 -16.88
N LEU A 151 -6.76 -10.16 -17.72
CA LEU A 151 -8.16 -9.73 -17.64
C LEU A 151 -8.84 -10.16 -16.32
N LYS A 152 -8.56 -11.37 -15.83
CA LYS A 152 -9.05 -11.85 -14.53
C LYS A 152 -8.49 -11.02 -13.37
N ILE A 153 -7.20 -10.68 -13.42
CA ILE A 153 -6.56 -9.80 -12.44
C ILE A 153 -7.23 -8.42 -12.46
N LYS A 154 -7.36 -7.79 -13.62
CA LYS A 154 -8.02 -6.48 -13.77
C LYS A 154 -9.43 -6.48 -13.19
N GLN A 155 -10.23 -7.51 -13.49
CA GLN A 155 -11.59 -7.64 -12.95
C GLN A 155 -11.61 -7.76 -11.43
N ARG A 156 -10.67 -8.52 -10.84
CA ARG A 156 -10.53 -8.67 -9.38
C ARG A 156 -10.19 -7.34 -8.72
N LEU A 157 -9.20 -6.61 -9.24
CA LEU A 157 -8.82 -5.30 -8.71
C LEU A 157 -9.99 -4.30 -8.78
N ASN A 158 -10.69 -4.24 -9.92
CA ASN A 158 -11.84 -3.36 -10.08
C ASN A 158 -12.95 -3.69 -9.09
N LYS A 159 -13.23 -4.97 -8.84
CA LYS A 159 -14.24 -5.41 -7.88
C LYS A 159 -13.87 -4.96 -6.46
N ILE A 160 -12.63 -5.21 -6.02
CA ILE A 160 -12.16 -4.81 -4.69
C ILE A 160 -12.21 -3.28 -4.52
N MET A 161 -11.73 -2.53 -5.53
CA MET A 161 -11.80 -1.07 -5.48
C MET A 161 -13.24 -0.55 -5.44
N ALA A 162 -14.14 -1.19 -6.15
CA ALA A 162 -15.57 -0.85 -6.12
C ALA A 162 -16.16 -1.04 -4.71
N GLU A 163 -15.86 -2.17 -4.07
CA GLU A 163 -16.27 -2.46 -2.68
C GLU A 163 -15.69 -1.42 -1.70
N ASN A 164 -14.42 -1.05 -1.87
CA ASN A 164 -13.74 -0.09 -1.00
C ASN A 164 -14.27 1.34 -1.16
N THR A 165 -14.60 1.76 -2.39
CA THR A 165 -15.00 3.15 -2.71
C THR A 165 -16.51 3.37 -2.70
N GLY A 166 -17.30 2.29 -2.70
CA GLY A 166 -18.75 2.35 -2.83
C GLY A 166 -19.25 2.64 -4.26
N LYS A 167 -18.37 2.52 -5.25
CA LYS A 167 -18.70 2.66 -6.68
C LYS A 167 -19.04 1.31 -7.32
N THR A 168 -19.50 1.32 -8.56
CA THR A 168 -19.67 0.07 -9.32
C THR A 168 -18.35 -0.36 -9.96
N PRO A 169 -18.16 -1.67 -10.25
CA PRO A 169 -16.98 -2.14 -10.97
C PRO A 169 -16.83 -1.49 -12.37
N GLU A 170 -17.94 -1.19 -13.03
CA GLU A 170 -17.97 -0.50 -14.32
C GLU A 170 -17.49 0.95 -14.21
N GLN A 171 -17.87 1.65 -13.13
CA GLN A 171 -17.38 2.99 -12.85
C GLN A 171 -15.87 2.97 -12.60
N ILE A 172 -15.38 2.07 -11.73
CA ILE A 172 -13.93 1.91 -11.49
C ILE A 172 -13.18 1.60 -12.79
N LYS A 173 -13.73 0.69 -13.63
CA LYS A 173 -13.15 0.36 -14.93
C LYS A 173 -13.00 1.59 -15.82
N THR A 174 -14.02 2.43 -15.90
CA THR A 174 -14.01 3.65 -16.72
C THR A 174 -13.04 4.69 -16.15
N ASP A 175 -13.09 4.93 -14.85
CA ASP A 175 -12.29 5.96 -14.17
C ASP A 175 -10.79 5.62 -14.11
N SER A 176 -10.45 4.32 -14.20
CA SER A 176 -9.08 3.82 -14.20
C SER A 176 -8.54 3.47 -15.60
N GLU A 177 -9.26 3.76 -16.68
CA GLU A 177 -8.80 3.46 -18.04
C GLU A 177 -7.53 4.22 -18.43
N ARG A 178 -7.36 5.42 -17.89
CA ARG A 178 -6.17 6.27 -17.97
C ARG A 178 -5.76 6.69 -16.57
N ASP A 179 -4.56 7.28 -16.45
CA ASP A 179 -4.11 7.84 -15.18
C ASP A 179 -5.10 8.89 -14.69
N ASN A 180 -5.75 8.59 -13.57
CA ASN A 180 -6.72 9.45 -12.93
C ASN A 180 -6.12 9.96 -11.62
N TRP A 181 -5.62 11.20 -11.68
CA TRP A 181 -4.97 11.88 -10.58
C TRP A 181 -5.98 12.64 -9.73
N MET A 182 -5.84 12.53 -8.43
CA MET A 182 -6.70 13.17 -7.44
C MET A 182 -5.85 13.79 -6.33
N ILE A 183 -6.17 15.02 -5.93
CA ILE A 183 -5.69 15.57 -4.67
C ILE A 183 -6.43 14.91 -3.50
N ALA A 184 -5.94 15.12 -2.27
CA ALA A 184 -6.47 14.43 -1.09
C ALA A 184 -7.99 14.57 -0.90
N GLU A 185 -8.55 15.77 -1.14
CA GLU A 185 -9.99 16.01 -1.00
C GLU A 185 -10.81 15.32 -2.09
N GLU A 186 -10.34 15.31 -3.34
CA GLU A 186 -10.98 14.59 -4.44
C GLU A 186 -10.96 13.08 -4.19
N ALA A 187 -9.84 12.55 -3.66
CA ALA A 187 -9.73 11.14 -3.28
C ALA A 187 -10.71 10.77 -2.15
N ARG A 188 -10.97 11.69 -1.22
CA ARG A 188 -11.99 11.51 -0.18
C ARG A 188 -13.40 11.49 -0.80
N GLU A 189 -13.73 12.43 -1.67
CA GLU A 189 -15.02 12.48 -2.36
C GLU A 189 -15.24 11.27 -3.27
N TYR A 190 -14.17 10.78 -3.86
CA TYR A 190 -14.19 9.55 -4.67
C TYR A 190 -14.44 8.30 -3.81
N GLY A 191 -14.01 8.30 -2.55
CA GLY A 191 -14.14 7.19 -1.61
C GLY A 191 -12.88 6.33 -1.42
N LEU A 192 -11.73 6.78 -1.97
CA LEU A 192 -10.43 6.10 -1.78
C LEU A 192 -9.91 6.26 -0.35
N VAL A 193 -10.22 7.39 0.29
CA VAL A 193 -9.92 7.65 1.70
C VAL A 193 -11.17 8.14 2.43
N ASP A 194 -11.18 8.03 3.75
CA ASP A 194 -12.30 8.45 4.58
C ASP A 194 -12.13 9.88 5.11
N LYS A 195 -10.87 10.31 5.28
CA LYS A 195 -10.54 11.59 5.94
C LYS A 195 -9.30 12.24 5.32
N VAL A 196 -9.30 13.57 5.30
CA VAL A 196 -8.10 14.38 5.11
C VAL A 196 -7.75 15.01 6.46
N ILE A 197 -6.52 14.79 6.96
CA ILE A 197 -6.10 15.25 8.29
C ILE A 197 -5.02 16.31 8.15
N TYR A 198 -5.30 17.51 8.67
CA TYR A 198 -4.40 18.67 8.66
C TYR A 198 -3.48 18.73 9.88
N LYS A 199 -3.92 18.17 11.01
CA LYS A 199 -3.16 18.10 12.27
C LYS A 199 -3.52 16.81 13.00
N ARG A 200 -2.50 16.23 13.63
CA ARG A 200 -2.62 15.06 14.51
C ARG A 200 -3.16 15.45 15.88
#